data_06070eb05f38f4ffad68fbe5ff5bd826
#
_entry.id   06070eb05f38f4ffad68fbe5ff5bd826
#
_cell.length_a   1.000
_cell.length_b   1.000
_cell.length_c   1.000
_cell.angle_alpha   90.00
_cell.angle_beta   90.00
_cell.angle_gamma   90.00
#
_symmetry.space_group_name_H-M   'P 1'
#
loop_
_entity.id
_entity.type
_entity.pdbx_description
1 polymer ?
#
loop_
_entity_poly.entity_id
_entity_poly.type
_entity_poly.pdbx_seq_one_letter_code
_entity_poly.pdbx_strand_id
1 'polypeptide(L)'
;MSICDYLDRFLPLPTSRRVSPQNTIKRRALLGIGALLQLMASTAVVAACLCTYTPATLVEVLDGNTMILKIKGESKTVHLAGIDTPELKPQNTGAWCESEGAKALQAKQFASQLLLDASEITLDEERTNTAGEMTAVVYVDNLSLGQELLYKYLAIENGEPTRWCD
;
A
#
# COMPACT_ATOMS: atom_id res chain seq x y z
N MET A 1 -6.58 -4.02 -4.58
CA MET A 1 -5.19 -4.42 -4.91
C MET A 1 -4.67 -3.41 -5.91
N SER A 2 -3.75 -2.54 -5.47
CA SER A 2 -3.21 -1.47 -6.32
C SER A 2 -2.36 -2.07 -7.43
N ILE A 3 -2.34 -1.41 -8.62
CA ILE A 3 -1.50 -1.81 -9.75
C ILE A 3 -0.01 -1.83 -9.35
N CYS A 4 0.37 -1.08 -8.32
CA CYS A 4 1.73 -1.05 -7.77
C CYS A 4 2.12 -2.37 -7.09
N ASP A 5 1.22 -3.04 -6.37
CA ASP A 5 1.49 -4.32 -5.71
C ASP A 5 1.73 -5.47 -6.70
N TYR A 6 1.16 -5.36 -7.90
CA TYR A 6 1.29 -6.42 -8.92
C TYR A 6 2.67 -6.40 -9.61
N LEU A 7 3.27 -5.21 -9.78
CA LEU A 7 4.53 -5.08 -10.54
C LEU A 7 5.77 -5.43 -9.71
N ASP A 8 5.76 -5.23 -8.39
CA ASP A 8 6.89 -5.58 -7.52
C ASP A 8 7.07 -7.11 -7.36
N ARG A 9 6.00 -7.88 -7.59
CA ARG A 9 6.01 -9.34 -7.39
C ARG A 9 6.54 -10.13 -8.59
N PHE A 10 6.64 -9.53 -9.79
CA PHE A 10 6.95 -10.24 -11.03
C PHE A 10 8.21 -9.81 -11.77
N LEU A 11 8.93 -8.78 -11.31
CA LEU A 11 10.18 -8.36 -11.94
C LEU A 11 11.38 -8.63 -11.02
N PRO A 12 12.17 -9.69 -11.27
CA PRO A 12 13.44 -9.87 -10.55
C PRO A 12 14.41 -8.76 -10.95
N LEU A 13 14.96 -8.06 -9.96
CA LEU A 13 16.01 -7.05 -10.14
C LEU A 13 17.19 -7.64 -10.93
N PRO A 14 17.72 -6.95 -11.96
CA PRO A 14 18.89 -7.39 -12.68
C PRO A 14 20.12 -7.33 -11.75
N THR A 15 20.64 -8.49 -11.39
CA THR A 15 21.93 -8.60 -10.68
C THR A 15 23.05 -8.04 -11.55
N SER A 16 23.64 -6.95 -11.11
CA SER A 16 24.84 -6.35 -11.69
C SER A 16 25.99 -7.34 -11.69
N ARG A 17 26.27 -7.98 -12.83
CA ARG A 17 27.52 -8.71 -13.05
C ARG A 17 28.64 -7.71 -13.28
N ARG A 18 29.59 -7.66 -12.35
CA ARG A 18 30.89 -7.03 -12.56
C ARG A 18 31.61 -7.73 -13.72
N VAL A 19 31.82 -7.01 -14.81
CA VAL A 19 32.71 -7.42 -15.88
C VAL A 19 34.11 -6.96 -15.53
N SER A 20 35.02 -7.92 -15.35
CA SER A 20 36.47 -7.72 -15.17
C SER A 20 37.13 -7.37 -16.49
N PRO A 21 38.06 -6.41 -16.56
CA PRO A 21 38.82 -6.10 -17.77
C PRO A 21 40.09 -6.93 -17.80
N GLN A 22 40.22 -7.81 -18.78
CA GLN A 22 41.52 -8.32 -19.24
C GLN A 22 41.34 -8.78 -20.70
N ASN A 23 41.89 -8.16 -21.71
CA ASN A 23 43.12 -8.47 -22.38
C ASN A 23 43.32 -7.68 -23.68
N THR A 24 44.41 -7.02 -23.72
CA THR A 24 45.06 -6.42 -24.89
C THR A 24 45.47 -7.46 -25.93
N ILE A 25 45.05 -7.31 -27.19
CA ILE A 25 45.82 -7.82 -28.36
C ILE A 25 45.86 -6.79 -29.46
N LYS A 26 47.09 -6.59 -29.94
CA LYS A 26 47.57 -5.61 -30.89
C LYS A 26 47.25 -5.95 -32.36
N ARG A 27 47.10 -4.85 -33.18
CA ARG A 27 47.47 -4.72 -34.61
C ARG A 27 46.53 -5.32 -35.69
N ARG A 28 46.02 -4.55 -36.60
CA ARG A 28 46.58 -3.97 -37.81
C ARG A 28 45.51 -3.21 -38.60
N ALA A 29 45.93 -2.10 -39.17
CA ALA A 29 45.16 -1.27 -40.08
C ALA A 29 44.75 -1.99 -41.38
N LEU A 30 43.54 -1.71 -41.85
CA LEU A 30 43.19 -1.67 -43.26
C LEU A 30 42.04 -0.68 -43.47
N LEU A 31 42.31 0.26 -44.39
CA LEU A 31 41.37 1.24 -44.91
C LEU A 31 40.22 0.54 -45.65
N GLY A 32 38.98 1.00 -45.41
CA GLY A 32 37.80 0.55 -46.14
C GLY A 32 36.54 1.27 -45.72
N ILE A 33 36.31 2.42 -46.33
CA ILE A 33 35.01 3.00 -46.75
C ILE A 33 33.76 2.51 -46.06
N GLY A 34 33.11 3.43 -45.30
CA GLY A 34 31.66 3.65 -45.39
C GLY A 34 30.75 2.57 -44.84
N ALA A 35 30.41 2.66 -43.58
CA ALA A 35 29.07 2.32 -43.14
C ALA A 35 28.76 3.17 -41.91
N LEU A 36 27.94 4.16 -42.11
CA LEU A 36 27.31 4.97 -41.08
C LEU A 36 26.34 4.04 -40.33
N LEU A 37 26.86 3.24 -39.38
CA LEU A 37 26.04 2.43 -38.51
C LEU A 37 25.53 3.36 -37.42
N GLN A 38 24.34 3.93 -37.65
CA GLN A 38 23.59 4.62 -36.65
C GLN A 38 23.29 3.62 -35.53
N LEU A 39 24.06 3.71 -34.45
CA LEU A 39 23.70 3.10 -33.20
C LEU A 39 22.39 3.77 -32.73
N MET A 40 21.26 3.16 -33.09
CA MET A 40 19.98 3.43 -32.42
C MET A 40 20.16 3.03 -30.95
N ALA A 41 20.61 3.98 -30.14
CA ALA A 41 20.52 3.85 -28.70
C ALA A 41 19.04 3.83 -28.35
N SER A 42 18.46 2.64 -28.30
CA SER A 42 17.13 2.44 -27.74
C SER A 42 17.22 2.79 -26.26
N THR A 43 16.92 4.04 -25.91
CA THR A 43 16.64 4.42 -24.53
C THR A 43 15.35 3.70 -24.14
N ALA A 44 15.48 2.56 -23.48
CA ALA A 44 14.37 1.96 -22.79
C ALA A 44 13.92 2.98 -21.74
N VAL A 45 12.86 3.72 -22.03
CA VAL A 45 12.15 4.52 -21.02
C VAL A 45 11.49 3.52 -20.10
N VAL A 46 12.17 3.20 -19.01
CA VAL A 46 11.53 2.51 -17.89
C VAL A 46 10.54 3.52 -17.31
N ALA A 47 9.29 3.40 -17.69
CA ALA A 47 8.21 4.09 -17.00
C ALA A 47 8.13 3.45 -15.60
N ALA A 48 8.94 3.93 -14.66
CA ALA A 48 8.74 3.64 -13.26
C ALA A 48 7.42 4.30 -12.86
N CYS A 49 6.39 3.50 -12.55
CA CYS A 49 5.24 4.01 -11.82
C CYS A 49 5.76 4.49 -10.47
N LEU A 50 5.94 5.80 -10.31
CA LEU A 50 6.18 6.39 -9.00
C LEU A 50 4.86 6.29 -8.22
N CYS A 51 4.74 5.25 -7.40
CA CYS A 51 3.72 5.22 -6.38
C CYS A 51 4.08 6.29 -5.35
N THR A 52 3.31 7.37 -5.29
CA THR A 52 3.56 8.46 -4.37
C THR A 52 2.73 8.21 -3.11
N TYR A 53 3.32 7.55 -2.14
CA TYR A 53 2.71 7.38 -0.82
C TYR A 53 2.78 8.67 -0.02
N THR A 54 1.69 9.02 0.66
CA THR A 54 1.65 10.17 1.56
C THR A 54 2.02 9.72 2.97
N PRO A 55 3.13 10.22 3.58
CA PRO A 55 3.49 9.86 4.94
C PRO A 55 2.50 10.42 5.95
N ALA A 56 2.25 9.66 7.01
CA ALA A 56 1.37 10.03 8.11
C ALA A 56 1.92 9.60 9.47
N THR A 57 1.38 10.15 10.55
CA THR A 57 1.64 9.70 11.92
C THR A 57 0.35 9.43 12.64
N LEU A 58 0.31 8.37 13.47
CA LEU A 58 -0.86 8.04 14.26
C LEU A 58 -1.13 9.09 15.32
N VAL A 59 -2.41 9.48 15.45
CA VAL A 59 -2.91 10.29 16.57
C VAL A 59 -3.78 9.42 17.48
N GLU A 60 -4.78 8.72 16.90
CA GLU A 60 -5.72 7.88 17.64
C GLU A 60 -6.35 6.83 16.73
N VAL A 61 -6.67 5.65 17.27
CA VAL A 61 -7.49 4.63 16.60
C VAL A 61 -8.90 4.67 17.20
N LEU A 62 -9.89 4.99 16.38
CA LEU A 62 -11.30 5.10 16.83
C LEU A 62 -11.99 3.74 16.88
N ASP A 63 -11.82 2.94 15.80
CA ASP A 63 -12.34 1.57 15.67
C ASP A 63 -11.43 0.73 14.75
N GLY A 64 -11.94 -0.41 14.26
CA GLY A 64 -11.15 -1.34 13.43
C GLY A 64 -10.73 -0.77 12.09
N ASN A 65 -11.54 0.11 11.48
CA ASN A 65 -11.28 0.70 10.16
C ASN A 65 -11.20 2.23 10.16
N THR A 66 -11.30 2.88 11.32
CA THR A 66 -11.30 4.35 11.44
C THR A 66 -10.23 4.82 12.40
N MET A 67 -9.42 5.77 11.97
CA MET A 67 -8.34 6.34 12.77
C MET A 67 -8.16 7.83 12.51
N ILE A 68 -7.53 8.53 13.45
CA ILE A 68 -7.07 9.90 13.25
C ILE A 68 -5.57 9.85 12.94
N LEU A 69 -5.22 10.33 11.76
CA LEU A 69 -3.83 10.45 11.31
C LEU A 69 -3.46 11.92 11.12
N LYS A 70 -2.23 12.25 11.43
CA LYS A 70 -1.64 13.54 11.10
C LYS A 70 -0.97 13.45 9.74
N ILE A 71 -1.50 14.18 8.76
CA ILE A 71 -1.09 14.18 7.35
C ILE A 71 -0.70 15.62 6.99
N LYS A 72 0.53 15.85 6.53
CA LYS A 72 1.04 17.21 6.17
C LYS A 72 0.84 18.25 7.28
N GLY A 73 0.87 17.80 8.54
CA GLY A 73 0.71 18.67 9.70
C GLY A 73 -0.72 18.83 10.22
N GLU A 74 -1.74 18.35 9.52
CA GLU A 74 -3.16 18.41 9.89
C GLU A 74 -3.66 17.05 10.37
N SER A 75 -4.46 17.02 11.44
CA SER A 75 -5.15 15.81 11.89
C SER A 75 -6.41 15.58 11.06
N LYS A 76 -6.54 14.38 10.48
CA LYS A 76 -7.67 13.97 9.64
C LYS A 76 -8.21 12.63 10.10
N THR A 77 -9.54 12.48 10.08
CA THR A 77 -10.19 11.18 10.23
C THR A 77 -10.05 10.42 8.92
N VAL A 78 -9.47 9.23 9.00
CA VAL A 78 -9.21 8.35 7.86
C VAL A 78 -9.94 7.04 8.07
N HIS A 79 -10.73 6.64 7.06
CA HIS A 79 -11.37 5.35 6.96
C HIS A 79 -10.57 4.45 6.02
N LEU A 80 -10.42 3.18 6.37
CA LEU A 80 -9.76 2.21 5.49
C LEU A 80 -10.60 1.97 4.23
N ALA A 81 -9.96 2.05 3.08
CA ALA A 81 -10.60 1.82 1.80
C ALA A 81 -10.91 0.33 1.57
N GLY A 82 -12.09 0.06 0.99
CA GLY A 82 -12.43 -1.26 0.45
C GLY A 82 -12.84 -2.33 1.45
N ILE A 83 -12.87 -2.01 2.73
CA ILE A 83 -13.25 -2.96 3.79
C ILE A 83 -14.26 -2.38 4.77
N ASP A 84 -15.02 -3.28 5.40
CA ASP A 84 -15.88 -3.01 6.54
C ASP A 84 -15.43 -3.82 7.75
N THR A 85 -15.51 -3.23 8.95
CA THR A 85 -15.23 -3.89 10.23
C THR A 85 -16.48 -3.98 11.09
N PRO A 86 -16.53 -4.92 12.06
CA PRO A 86 -17.62 -4.97 13.04
C PRO A 86 -17.73 -3.66 13.82
N GLU A 87 -18.95 -3.32 14.24
CA GLU A 87 -19.26 -2.08 14.94
C GLU A 87 -19.10 -2.24 16.46
N LEU A 88 -18.42 -1.29 17.11
CA LEU A 88 -18.24 -1.28 18.58
C LEU A 88 -19.53 -1.11 19.35
N LYS A 89 -20.51 -0.43 18.75
CA LYS A 89 -21.81 -0.11 19.34
C LYS A 89 -22.90 -0.20 18.30
N PRO A 90 -24.17 -0.49 18.71
CA PRO A 90 -25.27 -0.49 17.77
C PRO A 90 -25.39 0.88 17.09
N GLN A 91 -25.39 0.85 15.77
CA GLN A 91 -25.77 1.99 14.96
C GLN A 91 -27.27 1.91 14.65
N ASN A 92 -27.92 3.03 14.37
CA ASN A 92 -29.39 3.10 14.22
C ASN A 92 -29.96 2.30 13.06
N THR A 93 -29.18 1.55 12.30
CA THR A 93 -29.55 0.94 11.01
C THR A 93 -29.19 -0.52 10.84
N GLY A 94 -28.96 -1.31 11.90
CA GLY A 94 -28.60 -2.73 11.75
C GLY A 94 -28.89 -3.60 12.94
N ALA A 95 -28.94 -4.91 12.73
CA ALA A 95 -28.99 -5.90 13.80
C ALA A 95 -27.58 -6.06 14.38
N TRP A 96 -27.27 -5.30 15.42
CA TRP A 96 -26.05 -5.42 16.20
C TRP A 96 -26.21 -6.48 17.30
N CYS A 97 -25.15 -7.18 17.67
CA CYS A 97 -25.10 -8.17 18.72
C CYS A 97 -23.80 -8.10 19.54
N GLU A 98 -23.80 -8.73 20.72
CA GLU A 98 -22.62 -8.74 21.61
C GLU A 98 -21.38 -9.37 20.96
N SER A 99 -21.56 -10.42 20.15
CA SER A 99 -20.45 -11.04 19.41
C SER A 99 -19.83 -10.10 18.40
N GLU A 100 -20.62 -9.26 17.74
CA GLU A 100 -20.11 -8.20 16.87
C GLU A 100 -19.27 -7.19 17.64
N GLY A 101 -19.78 -6.69 18.79
CA GLY A 101 -19.05 -5.75 19.64
C GLY A 101 -17.72 -6.33 20.16
N ALA A 102 -17.70 -7.60 20.54
CA ALA A 102 -16.48 -8.29 20.95
C ALA A 102 -15.45 -8.38 19.79
N LYS A 103 -15.92 -8.69 18.57
CA LYS A 103 -15.09 -8.76 17.38
C LYS A 103 -14.58 -7.38 16.94
N ALA A 104 -15.41 -6.35 17.05
CA ALA A 104 -15.03 -4.96 16.83
C ALA A 104 -13.89 -4.51 17.75
N LEU A 105 -13.96 -4.90 19.03
CA LEU A 105 -12.89 -4.62 19.98
C LEU A 105 -11.57 -5.31 19.58
N GLN A 106 -11.65 -6.55 19.10
CA GLN A 106 -10.47 -7.27 18.59
C GLN A 106 -9.89 -6.57 17.35
N ALA A 107 -10.74 -6.14 16.40
CA ALA A 107 -10.30 -5.40 15.22
C ALA A 107 -9.59 -4.10 15.61
N LYS A 108 -10.20 -3.32 16.52
CA LYS A 108 -9.58 -2.09 17.06
C LYS A 108 -8.24 -2.36 17.74
N GLN A 109 -8.15 -3.38 18.59
CA GLN A 109 -6.90 -3.72 19.28
C GLN A 109 -5.82 -4.13 18.30
N PHE A 110 -6.15 -4.96 17.30
CA PHE A 110 -5.21 -5.40 16.28
C PHE A 110 -4.70 -4.23 15.44
N ALA A 111 -5.61 -3.36 14.93
CA ALA A 111 -5.22 -2.16 14.19
C ALA A 111 -4.35 -1.22 15.04
N SER A 112 -4.73 -1.02 16.32
CA SER A 112 -3.96 -0.17 17.24
C SER A 112 -2.55 -0.70 17.45
N GLN A 113 -2.39 -2.01 17.64
CA GLN A 113 -1.09 -2.61 17.87
C GLN A 113 -0.19 -2.42 16.65
N LEU A 114 -0.66 -2.75 15.43
CA LEU A 114 0.11 -2.57 14.22
C LEU A 114 0.53 -1.11 14.01
N LEU A 115 -0.38 -0.17 14.22
CA LEU A 115 -0.11 1.25 14.01
C LEU A 115 0.83 1.86 15.07
N LEU A 116 0.78 1.37 16.33
CA LEU A 116 1.66 1.82 17.40
C LEU A 116 3.07 1.27 17.27
N ASP A 117 3.22 0.05 16.78
CA ASP A 117 4.51 -0.62 16.58
C ASP A 117 5.17 -0.20 15.25
N ALA A 118 4.46 0.54 14.39
CA ALA A 118 4.91 0.95 13.07
C ALA A 118 6.13 1.88 13.10
N SER A 119 7.12 1.58 12.27
CA SER A 119 8.22 2.49 11.97
C SER A 119 7.81 3.56 10.96
N GLU A 120 6.89 3.22 10.05
CA GLU A 120 6.38 4.08 9.00
C GLU A 120 4.89 3.82 8.75
N ILE A 121 4.12 4.90 8.62
CA ILE A 121 2.72 4.86 8.18
C ILE A 121 2.60 5.70 6.91
N THR A 122 2.06 5.10 5.85
CA THR A 122 1.83 5.79 4.58
C THR A 122 0.42 5.52 4.05
N LEU A 123 -0.06 6.44 3.21
CA LEU A 123 -1.38 6.35 2.59
C LEU A 123 -1.26 6.32 1.08
N ASP A 124 -2.18 5.58 0.45
CA ASP A 124 -2.40 5.54 -0.99
C ASP A 124 -3.91 5.63 -1.29
N GLU A 125 -4.25 5.92 -2.54
CA GLU A 125 -5.64 6.02 -3.01
C GLU A 125 -6.53 6.97 -2.19
N GLU A 126 -5.94 8.08 -1.70
CA GLU A 126 -6.63 9.06 -0.87
C GLU A 126 -7.85 9.65 -1.60
N ARG A 127 -9.01 9.58 -0.97
CA ARG A 127 -10.26 10.20 -1.42
C ARG A 127 -10.88 10.96 -0.26
N THR A 128 -11.29 12.18 -0.50
CA THR A 128 -11.99 12.99 0.51
C THR A 128 -13.43 13.22 0.05
N ASN A 129 -14.39 12.93 0.92
CA ASN A 129 -15.78 13.19 0.65
C ASN A 129 -16.16 14.67 0.91
N THR A 130 -17.39 15.07 0.60
CA THR A 130 -17.88 16.44 0.78
C THR A 130 -17.97 16.86 2.26
N ALA A 131 -17.99 15.92 3.19
CA ALA A 131 -18.01 16.17 4.63
C ALA A 131 -16.59 16.35 5.22
N GLY A 132 -15.55 16.14 4.40
CA GLY A 132 -14.15 16.26 4.83
C GLY A 132 -13.55 14.99 5.43
N GLU A 133 -14.30 13.86 5.44
CA GLU A 133 -13.78 12.56 5.83
C GLU A 133 -12.93 11.97 4.71
N MET A 134 -11.82 11.39 5.08
CA MET A 134 -10.87 10.77 4.13
C MET A 134 -11.02 9.26 4.12
N THR A 135 -11.00 8.67 2.94
CA THR A 135 -10.86 7.23 2.74
C THR A 135 -9.52 6.98 2.06
N ALA A 136 -8.74 6.02 2.55
CA ALA A 136 -7.43 5.69 1.99
C ALA A 136 -7.06 4.22 2.25
N VAL A 137 -6.14 3.70 1.44
CA VAL A 137 -5.39 2.50 1.80
C VAL A 137 -4.26 2.93 2.73
N VAL A 138 -4.22 2.36 3.94
CA VAL A 138 -3.20 2.65 4.95
C VAL A 138 -2.19 1.51 4.97
N TYR A 139 -0.91 1.85 4.79
CA TYR A 139 0.21 0.93 4.90
C TYR A 139 0.96 1.16 6.21
N VAL A 140 1.33 0.08 6.84
CA VAL A 140 2.12 0.00 8.07
C VAL A 140 3.37 -0.82 7.75
N ASP A 141 4.53 -0.20 7.72
CA ASP A 141 5.79 -0.84 7.31
C ASP A 141 5.66 -1.65 5.99
N ASN A 142 5.01 -1.05 4.99
CA ASN A 142 4.68 -1.63 3.67
C ASN A 142 3.62 -2.75 3.66
N LEU A 143 2.98 -3.06 4.80
CA LEU A 143 1.84 -3.98 4.86
C LEU A 143 0.52 -3.20 4.82
N SER A 144 -0.42 -3.60 3.98
CA SER A 144 -1.75 -2.98 3.98
C SER A 144 -2.53 -3.39 5.23
N LEU A 145 -2.85 -2.40 6.08
CA LEU A 145 -3.62 -2.63 7.30
C LEU A 145 -4.98 -3.29 7.02
N GLY A 146 -5.66 -2.87 5.94
CA GLY A 146 -6.93 -3.47 5.55
C GLY A 146 -6.79 -4.95 5.16
N GLN A 147 -5.73 -5.30 4.43
CA GLN A 147 -5.47 -6.71 4.06
C GLN A 147 -5.15 -7.56 5.29
N GLU A 148 -4.41 -7.02 6.26
CA GLU A 148 -4.11 -7.72 7.51
C GLU A 148 -5.39 -7.97 8.33
N LEU A 149 -6.32 -7.01 8.40
CA LEU A 149 -7.62 -7.18 9.04
C LEU A 149 -8.48 -8.26 8.35
N LEU A 150 -8.52 -8.27 7.01
CA LEU A 150 -9.20 -9.31 6.22
C LEU A 150 -8.58 -10.68 6.48
N TYR A 151 -7.26 -10.78 6.49
CA TYR A 151 -6.53 -12.03 6.74
C TYR A 151 -6.80 -12.60 8.14
N LYS A 152 -7.05 -11.73 9.13
CA LYS A 152 -7.41 -12.12 10.50
C LYS A 152 -8.91 -12.37 10.69
N TYR A 153 -9.73 -12.25 9.65
CA TYR A 153 -11.20 -12.31 9.73
C TYR A 153 -11.79 -11.26 10.67
N LEU A 154 -11.11 -10.11 10.78
CA LEU A 154 -11.55 -8.95 11.56
C LEU A 154 -12.18 -7.86 10.69
N ALA A 155 -12.22 -8.07 9.40
CA ALA A 155 -12.89 -7.26 8.39
C ALA A 155 -13.49 -8.14 7.30
N ILE A 156 -14.34 -7.56 6.47
CA ILE A 156 -14.87 -8.11 5.22
C ILE A 156 -14.65 -7.09 4.10
N GLU A 157 -14.71 -7.51 2.85
CA GLU A 157 -14.72 -6.58 1.73
C GLU A 157 -16.04 -5.79 1.67
N ASN A 158 -15.97 -4.52 1.27
CA ASN A 158 -17.16 -3.68 1.15
C ASN A 158 -18.20 -4.32 0.23
N GLY A 159 -19.45 -4.40 0.74
CA GLY A 159 -20.58 -4.97 0.01
C GLY A 159 -20.76 -6.48 0.20
N GLU A 160 -19.89 -7.16 0.92
CA GLU A 160 -20.15 -8.52 1.36
C GLU A 160 -21.17 -8.55 2.52
N PRO A 161 -22.00 -9.60 2.60
CA PRO A 161 -22.95 -9.73 3.69
C PRO A 161 -22.22 -9.91 5.04
N THR A 162 -22.56 -9.09 6.01
CA THR A 162 -21.99 -9.20 7.36
C THR A 162 -22.48 -10.46 8.06
N ARG A 163 -21.57 -11.19 8.72
CA ARG A 163 -21.85 -12.40 9.52
C ARG A 163 -21.26 -12.30 10.91
N TRP A 164 -21.39 -11.11 11.49
CA TRP A 164 -20.82 -10.86 12.82
C TRP A 164 -21.66 -11.44 13.95
N CYS A 165 -22.96 -11.69 13.69
CA CYS A 165 -23.96 -12.14 14.65
C CYS A 165 -24.37 -13.60 14.50
N ASP A 166 -23.60 -14.42 13.81
CA ASP A 166 -23.86 -15.86 13.64
C ASP A 166 -23.26 -16.70 14.78
#